data_f4cb91c131b2e897bd3d3a59b85d2af7
#
_entry.id   f4cb91c131b2e897bd3d3a59b85d2af7
#
_cell.length_a   1.000
_cell.length_b   1.000
_cell.length_c   1.000
_cell.angle_alpha   90.00
_cell.angle_beta   90.00
_cell.angle_gamma   90.00
#
_symmetry.space_group_name_H-M   'P 1'
#
loop_
_entity.id
_entity.type
_entity.pdbx_description
1 polymer ?
#
loop_
_entity_poly.entity_id
_entity_poly.type
_entity_poly.pdbx_seq_one_letter_code
_entity_poly.pdbx_strand_id
1 'polypeptide(L)'
;MEGVTKYGSGGRLRHSGLEETNYIYKNLVTGYPYSFENAIAGKTGTTQNQSDGWFMGMVPNLVTGVWVGGEDRSIHFEDIAFGQGATMALPIWGKYMKDAYLNPDLGISSEAFPIPELVSIPLDCENLNIESSKKKKDLEDLGF
;
A
#
# COMPACT_ATOMS: atom_id res chain seq x y z
N MET A 1 1.57 -7.31 2.65
CA MET A 1 1.66 -5.96 2.01
C MET A 1 0.43 -5.61 1.17
N GLU A 2 -0.35 -6.56 0.67
CA GLU A 2 -1.65 -6.26 0.02
C GLU A 2 -2.63 -5.53 0.95
N GLY A 3 -2.66 -5.86 2.25
CA GLY A 3 -3.49 -5.17 3.23
C GLY A 3 -3.24 -3.65 3.29
N VAL A 4 -2.01 -3.20 3.02
CA VAL A 4 -1.67 -1.76 2.97
C VAL A 4 -2.39 -1.05 1.83
N THR A 5 -2.54 -1.71 0.68
CA THR A 5 -3.21 -1.16 -0.51
C THR A 5 -4.72 -1.41 -0.51
N LYS A 6 -5.22 -2.34 0.31
CA LYS A 6 -6.66 -2.60 0.47
C LYS A 6 -7.29 -1.75 1.56
N TYR A 7 -6.65 -1.68 2.73
CA TYR A 7 -7.25 -1.10 3.94
C TYR A 7 -6.36 -0.07 4.65
N GLY A 8 -5.10 0.06 4.23
CA GLY A 8 -4.10 0.92 4.86
C GLY A 8 -3.80 2.20 4.09
N SER A 9 -2.61 2.76 4.31
CA SER A 9 -2.16 4.04 3.74
C SER A 9 -2.08 4.07 2.20
N GLY A 10 -2.05 2.90 1.55
CA GLY A 10 -2.12 2.75 0.10
C GLY A 10 -3.54 2.56 -0.46
N GLY A 11 -4.57 2.56 0.39
CA GLY A 11 -5.97 2.32 0.00
C GLY A 11 -6.50 3.30 -1.04
N ARG A 12 -5.90 4.48 -1.15
CA ARG A 12 -6.23 5.48 -2.19
C ARG A 12 -6.15 4.93 -3.61
N LEU A 13 -5.30 3.91 -3.86
CA LEU A 13 -5.21 3.25 -5.16
C LEU A 13 -6.50 2.55 -5.59
N ARG A 14 -7.36 2.20 -4.64
CA ARG A 14 -8.64 1.50 -4.86
C ARG A 14 -9.81 2.45 -5.11
N HIS A 15 -9.70 3.72 -4.70
CA HIS A 15 -10.80 4.66 -4.78
C HIS A 15 -11.14 5.04 -6.23
N SER A 16 -12.44 5.03 -6.54
CA SER A 16 -12.97 5.48 -7.83
C SER A 16 -13.12 7.01 -7.91
N GLY A 17 -12.95 7.72 -6.80
CA GLY A 17 -13.19 9.15 -6.67
C GLY A 17 -14.66 9.54 -6.57
N LEU A 18 -15.58 8.63 -6.90
CA LEU A 18 -17.02 8.88 -6.77
C LEU A 18 -17.48 8.79 -5.31
N GLU A 19 -16.79 7.97 -4.51
CA GLU A 19 -17.11 7.70 -3.12
C GLU A 19 -16.40 8.65 -2.14
N GLU A 20 -15.42 9.42 -2.61
CA GLU A 20 -14.65 10.32 -1.76
C GLU A 20 -15.44 11.61 -1.50
N THR A 21 -15.97 11.71 -0.30
CA THR A 21 -16.72 12.88 0.17
C THR A 21 -15.81 13.95 0.78
N ASN A 22 -14.58 13.58 1.14
CA ASN A 22 -13.63 14.51 1.74
C ASN A 22 -12.99 15.40 0.66
N TYR A 23 -13.41 16.66 0.62
CA TYR A 23 -12.92 17.66 -0.33
C TYR A 23 -11.39 17.79 -0.34
N ILE A 24 -10.74 17.69 0.81
CA ILE A 24 -9.29 17.81 0.94
C ILE A 24 -8.60 16.66 0.20
N TYR A 25 -9.01 15.42 0.45
CA TYR A 25 -8.42 14.26 -0.23
C TYR A 25 -8.71 14.26 -1.73
N LYS A 26 -9.91 14.65 -2.14
CA LYS A 26 -10.30 14.70 -3.54
C LYS A 26 -9.47 15.69 -4.36
N ASN A 27 -9.10 16.82 -3.79
CA ASN A 27 -8.39 17.88 -4.51
C ASN A 27 -6.86 17.86 -4.33
N LEU A 28 -6.36 17.23 -3.24
CA LEU A 28 -4.92 17.17 -2.97
C LEU A 28 -4.22 16.00 -3.66
N VAL A 29 -4.95 14.96 -4.08
CA VAL A 29 -4.35 13.77 -4.66
C VAL A 29 -4.36 13.86 -6.18
N THR A 30 -3.26 14.30 -6.75
CA THR A 30 -3.05 14.39 -8.20
C THR A 30 -3.25 13.00 -8.86
N GLY A 31 -4.02 12.96 -9.94
CA GLY A 31 -4.30 11.72 -10.69
C GLY A 31 -5.37 10.82 -10.07
N TYR A 32 -5.93 11.19 -8.96
CA TYR A 32 -7.11 10.56 -8.36
C TYR A 32 -8.36 10.78 -9.25
N PRO A 33 -9.25 9.81 -9.45
CA PRO A 33 -9.26 8.45 -8.89
C PRO A 33 -8.41 7.44 -9.71
N TYR A 34 -7.77 6.50 -9.01
CA TYR A 34 -6.95 5.45 -9.67
C TYR A 34 -7.73 4.20 -10.02
N SER A 35 -8.66 3.79 -9.17
CA SER A 35 -9.60 2.67 -9.36
C SER A 35 -8.92 1.35 -9.76
N PHE A 36 -7.80 1.02 -9.14
CA PHE A 36 -7.16 -0.27 -9.38
C PHE A 36 -7.93 -1.39 -8.68
N GLU A 37 -8.28 -2.43 -9.44
CA GLU A 37 -8.98 -3.62 -8.94
C GLU A 37 -8.05 -4.83 -8.78
N ASN A 38 -6.96 -4.87 -9.55
CA ASN A 38 -5.99 -5.97 -9.56
C ASN A 38 -5.20 -6.10 -8.25
N ALA A 39 -4.51 -7.22 -8.08
CA ALA A 39 -3.65 -7.43 -6.93
C ALA A 39 -2.46 -6.45 -6.93
N ILE A 40 -2.35 -5.66 -5.89
CA ILE A 40 -1.24 -4.73 -5.64
C ILE A 40 -0.82 -4.91 -4.20
N ALA A 41 0.45 -5.15 -3.98
CA ALA A 41 1.08 -5.05 -2.67
C ALA A 41 1.94 -3.79 -2.62
N GLY A 42 2.04 -3.14 -1.47
CA GLY A 42 2.84 -1.92 -1.39
C GLY A 42 3.05 -1.41 0.01
N LYS A 43 3.89 -0.38 0.12
CA LYS A 43 4.19 0.30 1.37
C LYS A 43 4.51 1.76 1.12
N THR A 44 3.89 2.64 1.89
CA THR A 44 4.25 4.05 1.98
C THR A 44 5.40 4.24 2.96
N GLY A 45 6.25 5.20 2.70
CA GLY A 45 7.27 5.70 3.61
C GLY A 45 7.17 7.21 3.75
N THR A 46 7.41 7.72 4.95
CA THR A 46 7.50 9.15 5.23
C THR A 46 8.61 9.34 6.24
N THR A 47 9.56 10.18 5.94
CA THR A 47 10.62 10.51 6.90
C THR A 47 10.14 11.52 7.93
N GLN A 48 10.89 11.64 9.01
CA GLN A 48 10.65 12.66 10.02
C GLN A 48 10.66 14.04 9.38
N ASN A 49 9.82 14.93 9.89
CA ASN A 49 9.66 16.28 9.39
C ASN A 49 9.19 16.36 7.92
N GLN A 50 8.56 15.33 7.39
CA GLN A 50 7.97 15.29 6.04
C GLN A 50 8.92 15.74 4.92
N SER A 51 10.21 15.45 5.03
CA SER A 51 11.21 15.83 4.03
C SER A 51 11.26 14.88 2.83
N ASP A 52 10.90 13.60 3.06
CA ASP A 52 10.89 12.58 2.01
C ASP A 52 9.63 11.74 2.07
N GLY A 53 9.07 11.44 0.91
CA GLY A 53 7.98 10.51 0.74
C GLY A 53 8.35 9.38 -0.20
N TRP A 54 8.05 8.15 0.19
CA TRP A 54 8.25 6.93 -0.57
C TRP A 54 6.94 6.20 -0.83
N PHE A 55 6.86 5.58 -1.97
CA PHE A 55 5.91 4.51 -2.22
C PHE A 55 6.61 3.38 -2.99
N MET A 56 6.65 2.20 -2.37
CA MET A 56 7.05 0.97 -3.04
C MET A 56 5.81 0.18 -3.36
N GLY A 57 5.62 -0.13 -4.65
CA GLY A 57 4.49 -0.91 -5.13
C GLY A 57 4.95 -2.11 -5.95
N MET A 58 4.22 -3.20 -5.86
CA MET A 58 4.50 -4.42 -6.60
C MET A 58 3.22 -5.07 -7.09
N VAL A 59 3.33 -5.64 -8.25
CA VAL A 59 2.39 -6.58 -8.87
C VAL A 59 3.14 -7.88 -9.15
N PRO A 60 2.51 -8.99 -9.55
CA PRO A 60 3.18 -10.29 -9.61
C PRO A 60 4.51 -10.34 -10.36
N ASN A 61 4.69 -9.54 -11.41
CA ASN A 61 5.90 -9.55 -12.25
C ASN A 61 6.63 -8.20 -12.33
N LEU A 62 6.26 -7.21 -11.52
CA LEU A 62 6.91 -5.90 -11.52
C LEU A 62 6.98 -5.32 -10.11
N VAL A 63 8.15 -4.81 -9.73
CA VAL A 63 8.38 -4.01 -8.52
C VAL A 63 8.88 -2.64 -8.93
N THR A 64 8.24 -1.60 -8.43
CA THR A 64 8.62 -0.22 -8.72
C THR A 64 8.56 0.63 -7.46
N GLY A 65 9.42 1.65 -7.39
CA GLY A 65 9.47 2.59 -6.29
C GLY A 65 9.43 4.03 -6.78
N VAL A 66 8.81 4.89 -6.00
CA VAL A 66 8.81 6.33 -6.19
C VAL A 66 9.31 6.99 -4.94
N TRP A 67 10.24 7.90 -5.11
CA TRP A 67 10.74 8.81 -4.08
C TRP A 67 10.44 10.24 -4.48
N VAL A 68 10.04 11.03 -3.50
CA VAL A 68 9.86 12.47 -3.61
C VAL A 68 10.52 13.12 -2.41
N GLY A 69 11.43 14.04 -2.64
CA GLY A 69 12.15 14.74 -1.59
C GLY A 69 13.08 15.81 -2.16
N GLY A 70 13.71 16.57 -1.28
CA GLY A 70 14.75 17.52 -1.60
C GLY A 70 16.15 16.98 -1.33
N GLU A 71 17.18 17.63 -1.87
CA GLU A 71 18.58 17.28 -1.57
C GLU A 71 18.93 17.51 -0.10
N ASP A 72 18.30 18.50 0.53
CA ASP A 72 18.49 18.82 1.94
C ASP A 72 17.19 18.58 2.72
N ARG A 73 17.30 17.99 3.90
CA ARG A 73 16.18 17.73 4.80
C ARG A 73 15.51 18.96 5.39
N SER A 74 16.13 20.14 5.26
CA SER A 74 15.48 21.41 5.57
C SER A 74 14.36 21.76 4.60
N ILE A 75 14.38 21.12 3.41
CA ILE A 75 13.30 21.20 2.43
C ILE A 75 12.23 20.19 2.83
N HIS A 76 11.14 20.65 3.40
CA HIS A 76 10.07 19.80 3.91
C HIS A 76 8.70 20.46 3.79
N PHE A 77 7.65 19.66 3.90
CA PHE A 77 6.30 20.20 4.05
C PHE A 77 6.01 20.51 5.52
N GLU A 78 5.30 21.59 5.78
CA GLU A 78 4.89 21.96 7.15
C GLU A 78 3.88 20.98 7.74
N ASP A 79 3.03 20.38 6.88
CA ASP A 79 1.95 19.49 7.31
C ASP A 79 2.10 18.08 6.72
N ILE A 80 1.87 17.08 7.57
CA ILE A 80 1.83 15.66 7.19
C ILE A 80 0.80 15.37 6.09
N ALA A 81 -0.28 16.14 6.00
CA ALA A 81 -1.30 15.96 4.97
C ALA A 81 -0.72 16.11 3.56
N PHE A 82 0.26 16.97 3.38
CA PHE A 82 0.96 17.17 2.12
C PHE A 82 2.23 16.33 2.00
N GLY A 83 2.95 16.19 3.10
CA GLY A 83 4.29 15.62 3.14
C GLY A 83 4.36 14.10 3.39
N GLN A 84 3.23 13.38 3.42
CA GLN A 84 3.26 11.93 3.56
C GLN A 84 3.47 11.22 2.22
N GLY A 85 4.12 10.06 2.23
CA GLY A 85 4.37 9.25 1.03
C GLY A 85 3.10 8.87 0.26
N ALA A 86 1.97 8.75 0.97
CA ALA A 86 0.66 8.51 0.35
C ALA A 86 0.14 9.70 -0.45
N THR A 87 0.65 10.91 -0.23
CA THR A 87 0.24 12.14 -0.94
C THR A 87 1.29 12.56 -1.96
N MET A 88 2.58 12.37 -1.67
CA MET A 88 3.67 12.77 -2.56
C MET A 88 4.00 11.68 -3.61
N ALA A 89 4.32 10.48 -3.15
CA ALA A 89 4.91 9.43 -3.99
C ALA A 89 3.88 8.47 -4.59
N LEU A 90 2.86 8.09 -3.82
CA LEU A 90 1.82 7.16 -4.29
C LEU A 90 1.07 7.67 -5.54
N PRO A 91 0.70 8.97 -5.66
CA PRO A 91 0.05 9.49 -6.87
C PRO A 91 0.89 9.33 -8.14
N ILE A 92 2.20 9.55 -8.03
CA ILE A 92 3.13 9.37 -9.16
C ILE A 92 3.17 7.90 -9.57
N TRP A 93 3.28 7.00 -8.59
CA TRP A 93 3.22 5.56 -8.82
C TRP A 93 1.90 5.13 -9.47
N GLY A 94 0.77 5.65 -8.98
CA GLY A 94 -0.55 5.35 -9.52
C GLY A 94 -0.70 5.76 -10.98
N LYS A 95 -0.23 6.96 -11.34
CA LYS A 95 -0.22 7.42 -12.74
C LYS A 95 0.69 6.58 -13.61
N TYR A 96 1.92 6.34 -13.15
CA TYR A 96 2.87 5.49 -13.84
C TYR A 96 2.27 4.11 -14.14
N MET A 97 1.66 3.45 -13.17
CA MET A 97 1.07 2.14 -13.36
C MET A 97 -0.15 2.16 -14.28
N LYS A 98 -0.96 3.22 -14.24
CA LYS A 98 -2.06 3.37 -15.21
C LYS A 98 -1.54 3.42 -16.65
N ASP A 99 -0.53 4.25 -16.90
CA ASP A 99 0.06 4.39 -18.22
C ASP A 99 0.76 3.09 -18.65
N ALA A 100 1.43 2.42 -17.72
CA ALA A 100 2.10 1.15 -17.96
C ALA A 100 1.11 0.02 -18.32
N TYR A 101 -0.05 -0.05 -17.69
CA TYR A 101 -1.10 -1.02 -18.05
C TYR A 101 -1.78 -0.73 -19.40
N LEU A 102 -1.72 0.50 -19.90
CA LEU A 102 -2.21 0.83 -21.24
C LEU A 102 -1.31 0.31 -22.35
N ASN A 103 -0.08 -0.07 -22.04
CA ASN A 103 0.87 -0.62 -23.00
C ASN A 103 0.98 -2.14 -22.84
N PRO A 104 0.31 -2.94 -23.68
CA PRO A 104 0.32 -4.40 -23.60
C PRO A 104 1.69 -5.02 -23.86
N ASP A 105 2.58 -4.33 -24.59
CA ASP A 105 3.94 -4.82 -24.90
C ASP A 105 4.81 -4.97 -23.64
N LEU A 106 4.45 -4.28 -22.55
CA LEU A 106 5.15 -4.41 -21.28
C LEU A 106 4.82 -5.70 -20.53
N GLY A 107 3.73 -6.38 -20.88
CA GLY A 107 3.33 -7.65 -20.29
C GLY A 107 3.13 -7.60 -18.77
N ILE A 108 2.67 -6.46 -18.23
CA ILE A 108 2.49 -6.29 -16.78
C ILE A 108 1.27 -7.07 -16.31
N SER A 109 1.48 -7.95 -15.34
CA SER A 109 0.43 -8.81 -14.81
C SER A 109 -0.58 -8.04 -13.95
N SER A 110 -1.85 -8.30 -14.21
CA SER A 110 -2.97 -7.87 -13.36
C SER A 110 -3.56 -9.01 -12.51
N GLU A 111 -2.91 -10.18 -12.52
CA GLU A 111 -3.37 -11.38 -11.81
C GLU A 111 -3.13 -11.27 -10.29
N ALA A 112 -3.63 -12.27 -9.55
CA ALA A 112 -3.34 -12.41 -8.13
C ALA A 112 -1.88 -12.82 -7.91
N PHE A 113 -1.33 -12.47 -6.75
CA PHE A 113 -0.01 -12.99 -6.35
C PHE A 113 -0.08 -14.51 -6.17
N PRO A 114 0.96 -15.23 -6.61
CA PRO A 114 1.02 -16.67 -6.38
C PRO A 114 1.07 -16.96 -4.87
N ILE A 115 0.24 -17.89 -4.44
CA ILE A 115 0.22 -18.36 -3.05
C ILE A 115 1.24 -19.49 -2.95
N PRO A 116 2.21 -19.42 -2.02
CA PRO A 116 3.15 -20.53 -1.80
C PRO A 116 2.42 -21.80 -1.40
N GLU A 117 2.81 -22.95 -1.95
CA GLU A 117 2.19 -24.26 -1.67
C GLU A 117 2.30 -24.68 -0.19
N LEU A 118 3.32 -24.21 0.51
CA LEU A 118 3.58 -24.49 1.92
C LEU A 118 3.68 -23.18 2.71
N VAL A 119 2.53 -22.74 3.24
CA VAL A 119 2.49 -21.70 4.27
C VAL A 119 2.17 -22.38 5.59
N SER A 120 3.18 -22.62 6.41
CA SER A 120 3.02 -23.25 7.74
C SER A 120 2.47 -22.33 8.81
N ILE A 121 2.40 -21.03 8.52
CA ILE A 121 1.89 -20.00 9.43
C ILE A 121 0.75 -19.27 8.72
N PRO A 122 -0.45 -19.17 9.34
CA PRO A 122 -1.52 -18.38 8.77
C PRO A 122 -1.07 -16.92 8.64
N LEU A 123 -1.17 -16.37 7.43
CA LEU A 123 -0.84 -14.98 7.13
C LEU A 123 -2.00 -14.02 7.41
N ASP A 124 -3.12 -14.56 7.83
CA ASP A 124 -4.35 -13.85 8.16
C ASP A 124 -4.39 -13.58 9.66
N CYS A 125 -4.56 -12.30 10.04
CA CYS A 125 -4.58 -11.89 11.44
C CYS A 125 -5.73 -12.51 12.25
N GLU A 126 -6.85 -12.83 11.62
CA GLU A 126 -7.98 -13.48 12.28
C GLU A 126 -7.63 -14.92 12.68
N ASN A 127 -6.94 -15.64 11.82
CA ASN A 127 -6.51 -17.01 12.08
C ASN A 127 -5.35 -17.10 13.09
N LEU A 128 -4.46 -16.10 13.12
CA LEU A 128 -3.38 -16.01 14.12
C LEU A 128 -3.93 -15.92 15.56
N ASN A 129 -5.02 -15.19 15.76
CA ASN A 129 -5.65 -15.06 17.08
C ASN A 129 -6.33 -16.35 17.55
N ILE A 130 -6.87 -17.16 16.63
CA ILE A 130 -7.50 -18.43 16.94
C ILE A 130 -6.46 -19.46 17.39
N GLU A 131 -5.30 -19.54 16.72
CA GLU A 131 -4.22 -20.45 17.10
C GLU A 131 -3.56 -20.08 18.43
N SER A 132 -3.35 -18.77 18.68
CA SER A 132 -2.80 -18.30 19.96
C SER A 132 -3.76 -18.59 21.13
N SER A 133 -5.05 -18.48 20.91
CA SER A 133 -6.09 -18.79 21.91
C SER A 133 -6.20 -20.30 22.20
N LYS A 134 -6.09 -21.15 21.16
CA LYS A 134 -6.03 -22.61 21.33
C LYS A 134 -4.79 -23.03 22.11
N LYS A 135 -3.61 -22.52 21.73
CA LYS A 135 -2.35 -22.85 22.40
C LYS A 135 -2.33 -22.42 23.87
N LYS A 136 -2.99 -21.31 24.21
CA LYS A 136 -3.12 -20.84 25.60
C LYS A 136 -4.04 -21.76 26.39
N LYS A 137 -5.14 -22.24 25.80
CA LYS A 137 -6.08 -23.16 26.44
C LYS A 137 -5.46 -24.53 26.68
N ASP A 138 -4.70 -25.05 25.68
CA ASP A 138 -3.97 -26.31 25.82
C ASP A 138 -2.89 -26.26 26.90
N LEU A 139 -2.25 -25.10 27.14
CA LEU A 139 -1.29 -24.87 28.20
C LEU A 139 -1.95 -24.76 29.58
N GLU A 140 -3.10 -24.10 29.69
CA GLU A 140 -3.90 -24.02 30.91
C GLU A 140 -4.45 -25.41 31.30
N ASP A 141 -4.86 -26.23 30.32
CA ASP A 141 -5.35 -27.61 30.55
C ASP A 141 -4.20 -28.57 30.97
N LEU A 142 -2.93 -28.22 30.66
CA LEU A 142 -1.72 -28.95 31.09
C LEU A 142 -1.15 -28.48 32.43
N GLY A 143 -1.78 -27.48 33.08
CA GLY A 143 -1.44 -27.03 34.43
C GLY A 143 -0.17 -26.14 34.50
N PHE A 144 0.14 -25.40 33.43
CA PHE A 144 1.20 -24.40 33.40
C PHE A 144 0.61 -22.98 33.40
#